data_d3b43c5b66b75061a957c436bf933fef
#
_entry.id   d3b43c5b66b75061a957c436bf933fef
#
_cell.length_a   1.000
_cell.length_b   1.000
_cell.length_c   1.000
_cell.angle_alpha   90.00
_cell.angle_beta   90.00
_cell.angle_gamma   90.00
#
_symmetry.space_group_name_H-M   'P 1'
#
loop_
_entity.id
_entity.type
_entity.pdbx_description
1 polymer ?
#
loop_
_entity_poly.entity_id
_entity_poly.type
_entity_poly.pdbx_seq_one_letter_code
_entity_poly.pdbx_strand_id
1 'polypeptide(L)'
;MKRIEPTVITLLLIILISTLSSCTAPEDKVLNSLGEYKSKEFYTEGAFQDYTDYAKYYYDSVNFTDNEYFSKIGQADIDVLNEHLDDFESWIETYREGDASREIVVNCDFDRSVIDHEDYLYIESEKYDPWDDGNMVFASYDVYFFDIQTNTLYYFHNNI
;
A
#
# COMPACT_ATOMS: atom_id res chain seq x y z
N MET A 1 -13.34 -49.87 22.77
CA MET A 1 -12.96 -48.45 22.52
C MET A 1 -11.73 -48.12 23.37
N LYS A 2 -10.55 -47.84 22.75
CA LYS A 2 -9.37 -47.41 23.50
C LYS A 2 -9.57 -45.94 23.94
N ARG A 3 -9.50 -45.66 25.22
CA ARG A 3 -9.51 -44.29 25.76
C ARG A 3 -8.21 -43.60 25.32
N ILE A 4 -8.34 -42.46 24.63
CA ILE A 4 -7.23 -41.59 24.30
C ILE A 4 -6.79 -40.93 25.62
N GLU A 5 -5.50 -41.04 25.95
CA GLU A 5 -4.97 -40.49 27.20
C GLU A 5 -5.04 -38.92 27.15
N PRO A 6 -5.41 -38.30 28.28
CA PRO A 6 -5.54 -36.82 28.33
C PRO A 6 -4.25 -36.08 27.94
N THR A 7 -3.09 -36.69 28.13
CA THR A 7 -1.79 -36.17 27.70
C THR A 7 -1.65 -36.01 26.18
N VAL A 8 -2.25 -36.95 25.39
CA VAL A 8 -2.22 -36.90 23.92
C VAL A 8 -3.12 -35.77 23.42
N ILE A 9 -4.25 -35.54 24.06
CA ILE A 9 -5.19 -34.47 23.72
C ILE A 9 -4.54 -33.10 24.00
N THR A 10 -3.86 -32.97 25.14
CA THR A 10 -3.17 -31.73 25.52
C THR A 10 -2.01 -31.40 24.55
N LEU A 11 -1.25 -32.42 24.13
CA LEU A 11 -0.14 -32.24 23.18
C LEU A 11 -0.66 -31.84 21.79
N LEU A 12 -1.76 -32.44 21.32
CA LEU A 12 -2.41 -32.05 20.06
C LEU A 12 -2.96 -30.61 20.09
N LEU A 13 -3.51 -30.18 21.24
CA LEU A 13 -4.02 -28.81 21.41
C LEU A 13 -2.88 -27.78 21.36
N ILE A 14 -1.72 -28.08 21.98
CA ILE A 14 -0.54 -27.19 21.97
C ILE A 14 0.02 -27.08 20.55
N ILE A 15 0.09 -28.18 19.79
CA ILE A 15 0.54 -28.16 18.39
C ILE A 15 -0.43 -27.34 17.51
N LEU A 16 -1.75 -27.47 17.72
CA LEU A 16 -2.76 -26.73 16.98
C LEU A 16 -2.68 -25.20 17.26
N ILE A 17 -2.40 -24.81 18.50
CA ILE A 17 -2.25 -23.39 18.88
C ILE A 17 -0.96 -22.80 18.30
N SER A 18 0.13 -23.58 18.25
CA SER A 18 1.41 -23.10 17.68
C SER A 18 1.37 -22.93 16.15
N THR A 19 0.50 -23.65 15.44
CA THR A 19 0.33 -23.50 13.99
C THR A 19 -0.57 -22.30 13.60
N LEU A 20 -1.35 -21.76 14.53
CA LEU A 20 -2.19 -20.58 14.29
C LEU A 20 -1.44 -19.23 14.48
N SER A 21 -0.19 -19.27 14.93
CA SER A 21 0.55 -18.07 15.34
C SER A 21 1.50 -17.49 14.27
N SER A 22 1.48 -17.94 13.02
CA SER A 22 2.49 -17.50 12.05
C SER A 22 1.99 -17.13 10.66
N CYS A 23 0.82 -16.50 10.57
CA CYS A 23 0.51 -15.65 9.43
C CYS A 23 0.47 -14.20 9.88
N THR A 24 1.61 -13.67 10.33
CA THR A 24 1.82 -12.23 10.28
C THR A 24 2.07 -11.92 8.81
N ALA A 25 1.21 -11.08 8.21
CA ALA A 25 1.50 -10.45 6.93
C ALA A 25 2.91 -9.84 6.99
N PRO A 26 3.70 -9.87 5.91
CA PRO A 26 5.01 -9.23 5.90
C PRO A 26 4.85 -7.79 6.40
N GLU A 27 5.69 -7.42 7.35
CA GLU A 27 5.67 -6.11 7.98
C GLU A 27 6.09 -5.07 6.94
N ASP A 28 5.22 -4.11 6.64
CA ASP A 28 5.56 -2.99 5.77
C ASP A 28 6.57 -2.08 6.47
N LYS A 29 7.83 -2.18 6.03
CA LYS A 29 8.95 -1.45 6.64
C LYS A 29 8.87 0.05 6.41
N VAL A 30 8.32 0.47 5.26
CA VAL A 30 8.16 1.88 4.91
C VAL A 30 7.12 2.50 5.83
N LEU A 31 5.94 1.87 5.95
CA LEU A 31 4.89 2.31 6.85
C LEU A 31 5.36 2.32 8.32
N ASN A 32 6.06 1.27 8.75
CA ASN A 32 6.58 1.16 10.12
C ASN A 32 7.63 2.22 10.46
N SER A 33 8.36 2.74 9.45
CA SER A 33 9.34 3.81 9.65
C SER A 33 8.71 5.14 10.10
N LEU A 34 7.41 5.31 9.87
CA LEU A 34 6.66 6.49 10.28
C LEU A 34 6.08 6.40 11.71
N GLY A 35 6.15 5.20 12.33
CA GLY A 35 5.59 4.92 13.65
C GLY A 35 4.10 4.57 13.62
N GLU A 36 3.42 4.69 14.76
CA GLU A 36 2.02 4.31 14.89
C GLU A 36 1.07 5.36 14.29
N TYR A 37 0.13 4.92 13.44
CA TYR A 37 -0.96 5.75 12.94
C TYR A 37 -2.19 5.67 13.87
N LYS A 38 -2.99 6.73 13.95
CA LYS A 38 -4.24 6.79 14.74
C LYS A 38 -5.35 5.94 14.14
N SER A 39 -5.50 6.05 12.82
CA SER A 39 -6.54 5.37 12.05
C SER A 39 -6.10 5.19 10.62
N LYS A 40 -6.76 4.26 9.92
CA LYS A 40 -6.56 4.05 8.50
C LYS A 40 -7.87 3.79 7.78
N GLU A 41 -7.88 4.15 6.51
CA GLU A 41 -8.83 3.70 5.51
C GLU A 41 -8.04 2.89 4.48
N PHE A 42 -8.59 1.76 4.03
CA PHE A 42 -7.89 0.88 3.09
C PHE A 42 -8.91 0.25 2.15
N TYR A 43 -8.67 0.37 0.86
CA TYR A 43 -9.52 -0.10 -0.21
C TYR A 43 -8.68 -0.87 -1.21
N THR A 44 -9.15 -2.03 -1.64
CA THR A 44 -8.46 -2.91 -2.59
C THR A 44 -9.43 -3.40 -3.66
N GLU A 45 -8.92 -3.55 -4.87
CA GLU A 45 -9.66 -4.13 -5.98
C GLU A 45 -8.74 -5.01 -6.82
N GLY A 46 -9.25 -6.11 -7.34
CA GLY A 46 -8.49 -7.08 -8.12
C GLY A 46 -8.61 -8.50 -7.58
N ALA A 47 -7.78 -9.42 -8.09
CA ALA A 47 -7.78 -10.82 -7.68
C ALA A 47 -6.38 -11.44 -7.78
N PHE A 48 -6.01 -12.23 -6.77
CA PHE A 48 -4.77 -13.01 -6.68
C PHE A 48 -3.49 -12.17 -6.73
N GLN A 49 -2.90 -11.98 -7.93
CA GLN A 49 -1.63 -11.29 -8.13
C GLN A 49 -1.84 -9.88 -8.71
N ASP A 50 -2.95 -9.65 -9.39
CA ASP A 50 -3.24 -8.39 -10.07
C ASP A 50 -4.23 -7.61 -9.18
N TYR A 51 -3.74 -6.61 -8.44
CA TYR A 51 -4.57 -5.83 -7.53
C TYR A 51 -4.07 -4.39 -7.41
N THR A 52 -5.01 -3.53 -7.11
CA THR A 52 -4.80 -2.10 -6.91
C THR A 52 -5.28 -1.74 -5.51
N ASP A 53 -4.43 -1.07 -4.73
CA ASP A 53 -4.75 -0.62 -3.38
C ASP A 53 -4.69 0.90 -3.28
N TYR A 54 -5.63 1.46 -2.54
CA TYR A 54 -5.61 2.84 -2.09
C TYR A 54 -5.79 2.89 -0.58
N ALA A 55 -4.93 3.63 0.12
CA ALA A 55 -5.08 3.81 1.55
C ALA A 55 -4.74 5.22 2.00
N LYS A 56 -5.37 5.61 3.13
CA LYS A 56 -5.02 6.80 3.91
C LYS A 56 -4.69 6.37 5.34
N TYR A 57 -3.54 6.82 5.84
CA TYR A 57 -3.13 6.63 7.22
C TYR A 57 -3.00 7.98 7.90
N TYR A 58 -3.67 8.16 9.02
CA TYR A 58 -3.73 9.42 9.75
C TYR A 58 -2.84 9.38 10.97
N TYR A 59 -1.93 10.36 11.09
CA TYR A 59 -0.96 10.46 12.16
C TYR A 59 -1.23 11.67 13.07
N ASP A 60 -0.72 11.65 14.31
CA ASP A 60 -0.64 12.85 15.15
C ASP A 60 0.47 13.77 14.67
N SER A 61 1.62 13.18 14.41
CA SER A 61 2.82 13.80 13.85
C SER A 61 3.79 12.72 13.42
N VAL A 62 4.62 13.01 12.42
CA VAL A 62 5.71 12.12 11.99
C VAL A 62 7.01 12.90 12.03
N ASN A 63 8.08 12.22 12.45
CA ASN A 63 9.43 12.77 12.41
C ASN A 63 10.22 12.13 11.26
N PHE A 64 10.56 12.92 10.25
CA PHE A 64 11.34 12.48 9.10
C PHE A 64 12.85 12.64 9.26
N THR A 65 13.33 13.11 10.43
CA THR A 65 14.77 13.22 10.68
C THR A 65 15.39 11.81 10.68
N ASP A 66 16.38 11.62 9.82
CA ASP A 66 17.07 10.33 9.63
C ASP A 66 16.16 9.17 9.15
N ASN A 67 14.99 9.47 8.57
CA ASN A 67 14.17 8.46 7.91
C ASN A 67 14.86 7.98 6.62
N GLU A 68 15.05 6.66 6.49
CA GLU A 68 15.81 6.06 5.39
C GLU A 68 15.01 5.93 4.09
N TYR A 69 13.67 6.06 4.15
CA TYR A 69 12.78 5.90 2.99
C TYR A 69 12.38 7.25 2.42
N PHE A 70 11.83 8.12 3.25
CA PHE A 70 11.20 9.35 2.80
C PHE A 70 12.17 10.50 2.55
N SER A 71 12.00 11.19 1.44
CA SER A 71 12.68 12.45 1.13
C SER A 71 11.67 13.57 0.87
N LYS A 72 12.08 14.82 1.13
CA LYS A 72 11.27 15.98 0.73
C LYS A 72 11.14 16.06 -0.78
N ILE A 73 9.95 16.44 -1.23
CA ILE A 73 9.59 16.51 -2.64
C ILE A 73 10.32 17.68 -3.34
N GLY A 74 11.10 17.35 -4.38
CA GLY A 74 11.61 18.30 -5.36
C GLY A 74 10.77 18.33 -6.64
N GLN A 75 11.09 19.23 -7.57
CA GLN A 75 10.33 19.32 -8.84
C GLN A 75 10.38 18.02 -9.66
N ALA A 76 11.53 17.35 -9.69
CA ALA A 76 11.67 16.09 -10.41
C ALA A 76 10.81 14.97 -9.79
N ASP A 77 10.63 14.97 -8.48
CA ASP A 77 9.83 13.99 -7.78
C ASP A 77 8.33 14.18 -8.07
N ILE A 78 7.89 15.43 -8.27
CA ILE A 78 6.50 15.72 -8.68
C ILE A 78 6.19 15.11 -10.05
N ASP A 79 7.11 15.20 -11.00
CA ASP A 79 6.93 14.63 -12.33
C ASP A 79 6.82 13.08 -12.25
N VAL A 80 7.70 12.45 -11.46
CA VAL A 80 7.66 11.01 -11.22
C VAL A 80 6.38 10.58 -10.48
N LEU A 81 5.97 11.31 -9.44
CA LEU A 81 4.73 11.07 -8.72
C LEU A 81 3.52 11.15 -9.65
N ASN A 82 3.47 12.20 -10.50
CA ASN A 82 2.37 12.36 -11.45
C ASN A 82 2.28 11.19 -12.46
N GLU A 83 3.41 10.65 -12.94
CA GLU A 83 3.41 9.50 -13.83
C GLU A 83 2.73 8.28 -13.17
N HIS A 84 3.04 8.00 -11.88
CA HIS A 84 2.42 6.91 -11.14
C HIS A 84 0.93 7.17 -10.86
N LEU A 85 0.58 8.43 -10.53
CA LEU A 85 -0.81 8.80 -10.30
C LEU A 85 -1.65 8.74 -11.58
N ASP A 86 -1.09 9.05 -12.75
CA ASP A 86 -1.76 8.92 -14.05
C ASP A 86 -2.09 7.46 -14.34
N ASP A 87 -1.14 6.54 -14.08
CA ASP A 87 -1.37 5.10 -14.21
C ASP A 87 -2.43 4.62 -13.22
N PHE A 88 -2.30 5.00 -11.95
CA PHE A 88 -3.26 4.62 -10.91
C PHE A 88 -4.69 5.08 -11.25
N GLU A 89 -4.87 6.33 -11.65
CA GLU A 89 -6.18 6.87 -12.06
C GLU A 89 -6.76 6.14 -13.27
N SER A 90 -5.91 5.69 -14.20
CA SER A 90 -6.34 4.86 -15.34
C SER A 90 -6.94 3.53 -14.88
N TRP A 91 -6.36 2.90 -13.84
CA TRP A 91 -6.92 1.69 -13.23
C TRP A 91 -8.24 1.97 -12.51
N ILE A 92 -8.32 3.06 -11.73
CA ILE A 92 -9.58 3.46 -11.09
C ILE A 92 -10.67 3.71 -12.12
N GLU A 93 -10.34 4.33 -13.26
CA GLU A 93 -11.33 4.55 -14.35
C GLU A 93 -11.78 3.23 -14.98
N THR A 94 -10.87 2.29 -15.21
CA THR A 94 -11.18 0.94 -15.69
C THR A 94 -12.15 0.21 -14.74
N TYR A 95 -11.93 0.31 -13.43
CA TYR A 95 -12.85 -0.26 -12.45
C TYR A 95 -14.20 0.46 -12.45
N ARG A 96 -14.23 1.78 -12.60
CA ARG A 96 -15.44 2.60 -12.67
C ARG A 96 -16.30 2.24 -13.88
N GLU A 97 -15.70 2.01 -15.03
CA GLU A 97 -16.40 1.55 -16.24
C GLU A 97 -17.03 0.16 -16.05
N GLY A 98 -16.37 -0.72 -15.28
CA GLY A 98 -16.90 -2.04 -14.95
C GLY A 98 -18.03 -1.99 -13.92
N ASP A 99 -17.83 -1.28 -12.81
CA ASP A 99 -18.78 -1.09 -11.71
C ASP A 99 -18.40 0.13 -10.86
N ALA A 100 -19.11 1.23 -11.05
CA ALA A 100 -18.87 2.49 -10.32
C ALA A 100 -19.18 2.42 -8.82
N SER A 101 -19.78 1.34 -8.32
CA SER A 101 -20.08 1.15 -6.89
C SER A 101 -18.96 0.46 -6.11
N ARG A 102 -17.86 0.08 -6.75
CA ARG A 102 -16.70 -0.52 -6.09
C ARG A 102 -16.13 0.40 -5.03
N GLU A 103 -15.74 -0.16 -3.89
CA GLU A 103 -15.28 0.63 -2.74
C GLU A 103 -14.08 1.51 -3.07
N ILE A 104 -13.10 1.01 -3.81
CA ILE A 104 -11.94 1.80 -4.21
C ILE A 104 -12.32 2.98 -5.13
N VAL A 105 -13.28 2.79 -6.04
CA VAL A 105 -13.77 3.84 -6.96
C VAL A 105 -14.50 4.94 -6.21
N VAL A 106 -15.31 4.56 -5.23
CA VAL A 106 -16.11 5.51 -4.42
C VAL A 106 -15.25 6.31 -3.45
N ASN A 107 -14.18 5.70 -2.93
CA ASN A 107 -13.39 6.26 -1.84
C ASN A 107 -12.01 6.78 -2.26
N CYS A 108 -11.61 6.60 -3.53
CA CYS A 108 -10.40 7.23 -4.06
C CYS A 108 -10.68 8.73 -4.26
N ASP A 109 -10.34 9.52 -3.28
CA ASP A 109 -10.62 10.95 -3.16
C ASP A 109 -9.36 11.82 -3.12
N PHE A 110 -8.22 11.28 -3.55
CA PHE A 110 -6.97 12.02 -3.57
C PHE A 110 -7.04 13.20 -4.55
N ASP A 111 -6.72 14.39 -4.04
CA ASP A 111 -6.63 15.61 -4.84
C ASP A 111 -5.18 16.03 -4.99
N ARG A 112 -4.65 16.00 -6.21
CA ARG A 112 -3.26 16.36 -6.52
C ARG A 112 -2.89 17.80 -6.12
N SER A 113 -3.89 18.66 -5.87
CA SER A 113 -3.66 20.04 -5.43
C SER A 113 -3.05 20.15 -4.01
N VAL A 114 -3.05 19.04 -3.25
CA VAL A 114 -2.40 18.99 -1.93
C VAL A 114 -0.88 18.82 -2.01
N ILE A 115 -0.32 18.43 -3.19
CA ILE A 115 1.11 18.15 -3.35
C ILE A 115 1.89 19.47 -3.29
N ASP A 116 2.82 19.59 -2.34
CA ASP A 116 3.74 20.71 -2.26
C ASP A 116 5.19 20.29 -1.90
N HIS A 117 6.12 21.24 -1.91
CA HIS A 117 7.54 20.99 -1.67
C HIS A 117 7.89 20.74 -0.19
N GLU A 118 6.96 20.92 0.74
CA GLU A 118 7.17 20.59 2.17
C GLU A 118 6.84 19.14 2.47
N ASP A 119 6.14 18.45 1.57
CA ASP A 119 5.71 17.07 1.69
C ASP A 119 6.85 16.08 1.52
N TYR A 120 6.57 14.82 1.82
CA TYR A 120 7.53 13.74 1.75
C TYR A 120 7.03 12.62 0.83
N LEU A 121 7.97 12.01 0.11
CA LEU A 121 7.69 10.97 -0.86
C LEU A 121 8.64 9.79 -0.74
N TYR A 122 8.11 8.59 -0.91
CA TYR A 122 8.86 7.39 -1.22
C TYR A 122 8.13 6.62 -2.31
N ILE A 123 8.87 6.20 -3.34
CA ILE A 123 8.35 5.39 -4.44
C ILE A 123 9.26 4.19 -4.64
N GLU A 124 8.66 3.01 -4.70
CA GLU A 124 9.29 1.80 -5.20
C GLU A 124 8.50 1.33 -6.42
N SER A 125 9.17 1.10 -7.55
CA SER A 125 8.47 0.71 -8.76
C SER A 125 9.32 -0.17 -9.67
N GLU A 126 8.65 -1.06 -10.39
CA GLU A 126 9.22 -1.91 -11.42
C GLU A 126 8.52 -1.64 -12.75
N LYS A 127 9.32 -1.49 -13.81
CA LYS A 127 8.82 -1.34 -15.18
C LYS A 127 9.40 -2.44 -16.07
N TYR A 128 8.65 -2.84 -17.08
CA TYR A 128 9.10 -3.82 -18.08
C TYR A 128 8.67 -3.39 -19.49
N ASP A 129 9.31 -3.97 -20.49
CA ASP A 129 8.97 -3.76 -21.91
C ASP A 129 8.25 -5.01 -22.44
N PRO A 130 6.90 -5.00 -22.53
CA PRO A 130 6.13 -6.18 -22.91
C PRO A 130 6.26 -6.56 -24.40
N TRP A 131 6.71 -5.62 -25.25
CA TRP A 131 6.78 -5.81 -26.71
C TRP A 131 8.18 -5.67 -27.28
N ASP A 132 9.22 -5.50 -26.49
CA ASP A 132 10.62 -5.31 -26.88
C ASP A 132 10.79 -4.16 -27.90
N ASP A 133 10.01 -3.10 -27.72
CA ASP A 133 9.98 -1.91 -28.60
C ASP A 133 10.48 -0.63 -27.90
N GLY A 134 10.92 -0.73 -26.65
CA GLY A 134 11.43 0.36 -25.83
C GLY A 134 10.34 1.10 -25.06
N ASN A 135 9.08 0.70 -25.17
CA ASN A 135 7.99 1.28 -24.41
C ASN A 135 7.83 0.57 -23.06
N MET A 136 8.31 1.23 -22.00
CA MET A 136 8.22 0.70 -20.63
C MET A 136 6.85 0.95 -20.04
N VAL A 137 6.27 -0.10 -19.43
CA VAL A 137 5.03 -0.01 -18.64
C VAL A 137 5.31 -0.44 -17.20
N PHE A 138 4.48 0.00 -16.25
CA PHE A 138 4.61 -0.46 -14.88
C PHE A 138 4.24 -1.94 -14.77
N ALA A 139 5.09 -2.72 -14.08
CA ALA A 139 4.78 -4.07 -13.62
C ALA A 139 4.17 -4.01 -12.22
N SER A 140 4.76 -3.19 -11.35
CA SER A 140 4.27 -2.93 -10.01
C SER A 140 4.81 -1.60 -9.49
N TYR A 141 4.11 -1.02 -8.52
CA TYR A 141 4.63 0.09 -7.73
C TYR A 141 3.96 0.20 -6.38
N ASP A 142 4.72 0.83 -5.47
CA ASP A 142 4.28 1.33 -4.18
C ASP A 142 4.63 2.81 -4.11
N VAL A 143 3.63 3.67 -3.96
CA VAL A 143 3.79 5.12 -3.77
C VAL A 143 3.30 5.50 -2.38
N TYR A 144 4.17 6.10 -1.59
CA TYR A 144 3.88 6.63 -0.26
C TYR A 144 4.08 8.14 -0.29
N PHE A 145 2.99 8.89 -0.37
CA PHE A 145 2.97 10.34 -0.33
C PHE A 145 2.47 10.84 1.02
N PHE A 146 3.29 11.60 1.74
CA PHE A 146 2.92 12.15 3.05
C PHE A 146 2.70 13.66 2.97
N ASP A 147 1.44 14.06 3.14
CA ASP A 147 1.03 15.46 3.29
C ASP A 147 1.31 15.90 4.74
N ILE A 148 2.30 16.80 4.88
CA ILE A 148 2.74 17.33 6.19
C ILE A 148 1.69 18.26 6.81
N GLN A 149 0.84 18.90 6.02
CA GLN A 149 -0.16 19.84 6.51
C GLN A 149 -1.29 19.14 7.24
N THR A 150 -1.71 17.98 6.75
CA THR A 150 -2.80 17.18 7.35
C THR A 150 -2.29 16.01 8.18
N ASN A 151 -0.99 15.72 8.17
CA ASN A 151 -0.37 14.52 8.75
C ASN A 151 -1.01 13.23 8.21
N THR A 152 -1.25 13.20 6.90
CA THR A 152 -1.88 12.07 6.21
C THR A 152 -0.89 11.44 5.24
N LEU A 153 -0.68 10.13 5.38
CA LEU A 153 0.00 9.33 4.38
C LEU A 153 -1.05 8.77 3.41
N TYR A 154 -0.87 9.08 2.14
CA TYR A 154 -1.58 8.45 1.03
C TYR A 154 -0.71 7.34 0.46
N TYR A 155 -1.31 6.17 0.29
CA TYR A 155 -0.65 5.00 -0.28
C TYR A 155 -1.39 4.56 -1.54
N PHE A 156 -0.61 4.36 -2.60
CA PHE A 156 -1.09 3.87 -3.89
C PHE A 156 -0.25 2.67 -4.29
N HIS A 157 -0.90 1.58 -4.58
CA HIS A 157 -0.24 0.36 -5.06
C HIS A 157 -0.95 -0.16 -6.30
N ASN A 158 -0.17 -0.67 -7.22
CA ASN A 158 -0.66 -1.46 -8.34
C ASN A 158 0.33 -2.58 -8.63
N ASN A 159 -0.20 -3.75 -8.95
CA ASN A 159 0.56 -4.93 -9.35
C ASN A 159 -0.20 -5.64 -10.48
N ILE A 160 0.49 -5.89 -11.61
CA ILE A 160 -0.09 -6.47 -12.84
C ILE A 160 0.58 -7.80 -13.14
#